data_1a4470725effe4405b1aa0d108d916c6
#
_entry.id   1a4470725effe4405b1aa0d108d916c6
#
_cell.length_a   1.000
_cell.length_b   1.000
_cell.length_c   1.000
_cell.angle_alpha   90.00
_cell.angle_beta   90.00
_cell.angle_gamma   90.00
#
_symmetry.space_group_name_H-M   'P 1'
#
loop_
_entity.id
_entity.type
_entity.pdbx_description
1 polymer ?
#
loop_
_entity_poly.entity_id
_entity_poly.type
_entity_poly.pdbx_seq_one_letter_code
_entity_poly.pdbx_strand_id
1 'polypeptide(L)'
;LIERAGQDGVLTIRLGQREDLSSDQLKELLSGSFDVVRRRLLTVVTPERQAGIRQAMSAISGGTERVERRDFSAAQRTVLKLQQDGALGEGALLNFAKVFKYEESVAALSAMSGVRVETLHRLISGDRDDPILVAGKTIGLEWATVRALIMLRLGPNRTAAPADIEVRAD
;
A
#
# COMPACT_ATOMS: atom_id res chain seq x y z
N LEU A 1 23.67 -1.73 -12.94
CA LEU A 1 23.46 -3.18 -12.80
C LEU A 1 22.45 -3.46 -11.70
N ILE A 2 22.55 -2.83 -10.53
CA ILE A 2 21.65 -3.00 -9.38
C ILE A 2 20.21 -2.59 -9.74
N GLU A 3 20.04 -1.46 -10.40
CA GLU A 3 18.74 -0.95 -10.85
C GLU A 3 18.00 -1.94 -11.79
N ARG A 4 18.73 -2.57 -12.73
CA ARG A 4 18.17 -3.61 -13.61
C ARG A 4 17.89 -4.92 -12.87
N ALA A 5 18.66 -5.22 -11.84
CA ALA A 5 18.50 -6.43 -11.06
C ALA A 5 17.24 -6.39 -10.17
N GLY A 6 16.80 -5.21 -9.72
CA GLY A 6 15.57 -5.08 -8.92
C GLY A 6 14.32 -5.59 -9.64
N GLN A 7 14.31 -5.60 -10.96
CA GLN A 7 13.21 -6.10 -11.79
C GLN A 7 13.39 -7.58 -12.21
N ASP A 8 14.57 -8.17 -12.00
CA ASP A 8 14.88 -9.56 -12.31
C ASP A 8 15.14 -10.35 -11.02
N GLY A 9 14.18 -11.21 -10.66
CA GLY A 9 14.24 -11.97 -9.41
C GLY A 9 15.45 -12.91 -9.29
N VAL A 10 15.94 -13.49 -10.40
CA VAL A 10 17.10 -14.38 -10.39
C VAL A 10 18.38 -13.57 -10.17
N LEU A 11 18.49 -12.43 -10.84
CA LEU A 11 19.62 -11.53 -10.71
C LEU A 11 19.65 -10.90 -9.30
N THR A 12 18.50 -10.52 -8.77
CA THR A 12 18.37 -10.04 -7.38
C THR A 12 18.88 -11.06 -6.37
N ILE A 13 18.49 -12.34 -6.51
CA ILE A 13 18.94 -13.41 -5.60
C ILE A 13 20.45 -13.59 -5.71
N ARG A 14 21.00 -13.68 -6.91
CA ARG A 14 22.44 -13.86 -7.12
C ARG A 14 23.26 -12.68 -6.59
N LEU A 15 22.83 -11.46 -6.82
CA LEU A 15 23.50 -10.28 -6.27
C LEU A 15 23.36 -10.18 -4.76
N GLY A 16 22.18 -10.46 -4.20
CA GLY A 16 21.96 -10.42 -2.76
C GLY A 16 22.78 -11.44 -1.95
N GLN A 17 23.21 -12.52 -2.60
CA GLN A 17 24.12 -13.53 -2.00
C GLN A 17 25.58 -13.04 -1.91
N ARG A 18 25.96 -12.01 -2.65
CA ARG A 18 27.34 -11.50 -2.62
C ARG A 18 27.62 -10.78 -1.32
N GLU A 19 28.77 -11.07 -0.71
CA GLU A 19 29.19 -10.47 0.55
C GLU A 19 29.84 -9.09 0.37
N ASP A 20 30.28 -8.77 -0.86
CA ASP A 20 30.96 -7.53 -1.22
C ASP A 20 30.00 -6.35 -1.48
N LEU A 21 28.67 -6.57 -1.46
CA LEU A 21 27.70 -5.50 -1.56
C LEU A 21 27.64 -4.67 -0.28
N SER A 22 27.77 -3.35 -0.44
CA SER A 22 27.55 -2.42 0.67
C SER A 22 26.10 -2.41 1.13
N SER A 23 25.85 -1.93 2.37
CA SER A 23 24.49 -1.82 2.91
C SER A 23 23.59 -0.95 2.05
N ASP A 24 24.12 0.11 1.43
CA ASP A 24 23.34 1.01 0.59
C ASP A 24 22.98 0.38 -0.75
N GLN A 25 23.94 -0.34 -1.37
CA GLN A 25 23.68 -1.13 -2.57
C GLN A 25 22.68 -2.26 -2.33
N LEU A 26 22.72 -2.89 -1.15
CA LEU A 26 21.75 -3.89 -0.77
C LEU A 26 20.35 -3.29 -0.58
N LYS A 27 20.23 -2.12 0.03
CA LYS A 27 18.98 -1.37 0.15
C LYS A 27 18.41 -1.03 -1.23
N GLU A 28 19.24 -0.49 -2.14
CA GLU A 28 18.84 -0.15 -3.50
C GLU A 28 18.33 -1.38 -4.26
N LEU A 29 19.06 -2.51 -4.20
CA LEU A 29 18.67 -3.78 -4.80
C LEU A 29 17.33 -4.28 -4.28
N LEU A 30 17.11 -4.23 -2.96
CA LEU A 30 15.89 -4.70 -2.32
C LEU A 30 14.72 -3.74 -2.52
N SER A 31 14.94 -2.43 -2.62
CA SER A 31 13.87 -1.45 -2.86
C SER A 31 13.18 -1.68 -4.20
N GLY A 32 13.92 -2.06 -5.25
CA GLY A 32 13.38 -2.38 -6.56
C GLY A 32 12.80 -3.79 -6.71
N SER A 33 12.96 -4.68 -5.72
CA SER A 33 12.60 -6.09 -5.85
C SER A 33 11.21 -6.41 -5.27
N PHE A 34 10.55 -7.43 -5.85
CA PHE A 34 9.27 -7.92 -5.35
C PHE A 34 9.41 -8.65 -4.00
N ASP A 35 8.37 -8.60 -3.15
CA ASP A 35 8.37 -9.25 -1.83
C ASP A 35 8.64 -10.75 -1.87
N VAL A 36 8.16 -11.44 -2.91
CA VAL A 36 8.43 -12.87 -3.13
C VAL A 36 9.93 -13.11 -3.30
N VAL A 37 10.63 -12.24 -4.04
CA VAL A 37 12.07 -12.34 -4.26
C VAL A 37 12.83 -12.05 -2.97
N ARG A 38 12.41 -11.03 -2.20
CA ARG A 38 12.99 -10.70 -0.88
C ARG A 38 12.89 -11.87 0.08
N ARG A 39 11.71 -12.50 0.18
CA ARG A 39 11.51 -13.70 1.03
C ARG A 39 12.37 -14.87 0.56
N ARG A 40 12.41 -15.11 -0.76
CA ARG A 40 13.25 -16.18 -1.33
C ARG A 40 14.73 -15.93 -1.06
N LEU A 41 15.18 -14.70 -1.14
CA LEU A 41 16.57 -14.36 -0.83
C LEU A 41 16.93 -14.75 0.62
N LEU A 42 16.07 -14.47 1.60
CA LEU A 42 16.29 -14.85 3.00
C LEU A 42 16.42 -16.36 3.22
N THR A 43 15.85 -17.20 2.35
CA THR A 43 15.95 -18.66 2.49
C THR A 43 17.21 -19.26 1.88
N VAL A 44 17.91 -18.53 1.01
CA VAL A 44 19.07 -19.04 0.25
C VAL A 44 20.41 -18.43 0.64
N VAL A 45 20.42 -17.47 1.57
CA VAL A 45 21.63 -16.81 2.06
C VAL A 45 22.08 -17.37 3.42
N THR A 46 23.36 -17.15 3.76
CA THR A 46 23.91 -17.54 5.06
C THR A 46 23.26 -16.77 6.21
N PRO A 47 23.26 -17.32 7.45
CA PRO A 47 22.68 -16.65 8.62
C PRO A 47 23.24 -15.25 8.88
N GLU A 48 24.54 -15.06 8.67
CA GLU A 48 25.21 -13.77 8.84
C GLU A 48 24.66 -12.74 7.81
N ARG A 49 24.49 -13.17 6.57
CA ARG A 49 23.96 -12.33 5.50
C ARG A 49 22.47 -12.04 5.69
N GLN A 50 21.72 -12.96 6.30
CA GLN A 50 20.31 -12.73 6.63
C GLN A 50 20.12 -11.52 7.56
N ALA A 51 21.02 -11.31 8.51
CA ALA A 51 20.95 -10.18 9.42
C ALA A 51 21.07 -8.85 8.65
N GLY A 52 22.05 -8.73 7.74
CA GLY A 52 22.23 -7.56 6.90
C GLY A 52 21.03 -7.30 5.97
N ILE A 53 20.47 -8.37 5.38
CA ILE A 53 19.28 -8.28 4.52
C ILE A 53 18.06 -7.84 5.32
N ARG A 54 17.82 -8.39 6.52
CA ARG A 54 16.73 -7.97 7.41
C ARG A 54 16.88 -6.51 7.83
N GLN A 55 18.08 -6.08 8.14
CA GLN A 55 18.36 -4.68 8.47
C GLN A 55 18.10 -3.75 7.27
N ALA A 56 18.53 -4.12 6.07
CA ALA A 56 18.27 -3.38 4.85
C ALA A 56 16.76 -3.35 4.53
N MET A 57 16.06 -4.49 4.66
CA MET A 57 14.61 -4.56 4.52
C MET A 57 13.88 -3.69 5.55
N SER A 58 14.31 -3.73 6.82
CA SER A 58 13.76 -2.88 7.87
C SER A 58 13.99 -1.39 7.59
N ALA A 59 15.13 -1.02 7.03
CA ALA A 59 15.43 0.35 6.63
C ALA A 59 14.59 0.81 5.42
N ILE A 60 14.29 -0.10 4.48
CA ILE A 60 13.39 0.14 3.35
C ILE A 60 11.95 0.21 3.84
N SER A 61 11.54 -0.75 4.67
CA SER A 61 10.22 -0.77 5.32
C SER A 61 10.06 0.38 6.31
N GLY A 62 11.12 0.81 6.98
CA GLY A 62 11.10 1.99 7.86
C GLY A 62 10.86 3.30 7.10
N GLY A 63 11.12 3.35 5.80
CA GLY A 63 10.63 4.38 4.89
C GLY A 63 9.16 4.19 4.50
N THR A 64 8.71 2.93 4.45
CA THR A 64 7.33 2.53 4.12
C THR A 64 6.51 2.18 5.37
N GLU A 65 7.14 1.85 6.50
CA GLU A 65 6.53 1.55 7.81
C GLU A 65 6.47 2.75 8.77
N ARG A 66 6.60 3.97 8.27
CA ARG A 66 5.82 5.06 8.85
C ARG A 66 4.40 5.03 8.29
N VAL A 67 3.81 3.86 8.30
CA VAL A 67 2.38 3.76 8.57
C VAL A 67 2.28 4.27 10.01
N GLU A 68 2.17 5.59 10.16
CA GLU A 68 1.87 6.22 11.46
C GLU A 68 0.81 5.34 12.08
N ARG A 69 1.00 4.94 13.32
CA ARG A 69 -0.06 4.26 14.08
C ARG A 69 -1.18 5.27 14.21
N ARG A 70 -1.98 5.39 13.14
CA ARG A 70 -3.14 6.24 13.14
C ARG A 70 -4.16 5.64 14.08
N ASP A 71 -4.69 6.47 14.96
CA ASP A 71 -5.78 6.06 15.83
C ASP A 71 -7.11 6.11 15.05
N PHE A 72 -7.63 4.95 14.72
CA PHE A 72 -8.92 4.81 14.06
C PHE A 72 -10.11 4.75 15.03
N SER A 73 -9.91 4.82 16.34
CA SER A 73 -10.96 4.60 17.36
C SER A 73 -12.11 5.59 17.21
N ALA A 74 -11.82 6.86 16.92
CA ALA A 74 -12.84 7.88 16.71
C ALA A 74 -13.63 7.63 15.42
N ALA A 75 -12.93 7.30 14.33
CA ALA A 75 -13.53 6.99 13.05
C ALA A 75 -14.40 5.73 13.11
N GLN A 76 -13.92 4.67 13.77
CA GLN A 76 -14.70 3.44 13.99
C GLN A 76 -15.98 3.70 14.76
N ARG A 77 -15.94 4.55 15.80
CA ARG A 77 -17.18 4.96 16.54
C ARG A 77 -18.16 5.69 15.64
N THR A 78 -17.68 6.61 14.81
CA THR A 78 -18.50 7.33 13.84
C THR A 78 -19.16 6.38 12.84
N VAL A 79 -18.38 5.45 12.29
CA VAL A 79 -18.87 4.45 11.33
C VAL A 79 -19.84 3.47 11.97
N LEU A 80 -19.57 3.02 13.21
CA LEU A 80 -20.46 2.14 13.95
C LEU A 80 -21.83 2.82 14.18
N LYS A 81 -21.85 4.10 14.53
CA LYS A 81 -23.10 4.86 14.66
C LYS A 81 -23.86 4.91 13.35
N LEU A 82 -23.18 5.23 12.23
CA LEU A 82 -23.81 5.23 10.90
C LEU A 82 -24.35 3.84 10.53
N GLN A 83 -23.66 2.78 10.91
CA GLN A 83 -24.13 1.40 10.70
C GLN A 83 -25.38 1.09 11.52
N GLN A 84 -25.43 1.51 12.78
CA GLN A 84 -26.61 1.35 13.65
C GLN A 84 -27.81 2.14 13.12
N ASP A 85 -27.57 3.32 12.59
CA ASP A 85 -28.59 4.20 11.99
C ASP A 85 -29.02 3.75 10.58
N GLY A 86 -28.41 2.67 10.03
CA GLY A 86 -28.67 2.19 8.68
C GLY A 86 -28.18 3.14 7.57
N ALA A 87 -27.36 4.12 7.92
CA ALA A 87 -26.85 5.16 7.02
C ALA A 87 -25.44 4.85 6.46
N LEU A 88 -24.83 3.74 6.90
CA LEU A 88 -23.55 3.30 6.37
C LEU A 88 -23.75 2.65 5.00
N GLY A 89 -23.20 3.25 3.97
CA GLY A 89 -23.23 2.74 2.60
C GLY A 89 -22.22 3.46 1.73
N GLU A 90 -22.26 3.17 0.44
CA GLU A 90 -21.33 3.75 -0.53
C GLU A 90 -21.40 5.28 -0.55
N GLY A 91 -22.58 5.88 -0.41
CA GLY A 91 -22.74 7.32 -0.35
C GLY A 91 -21.99 7.97 0.83
N ALA A 92 -22.03 7.34 2.00
CA ALA A 92 -21.29 7.79 3.18
C ALA A 92 -19.78 7.67 2.95
N LEU A 93 -19.32 6.54 2.40
CA LEU A 93 -17.91 6.32 2.03
C LEU A 93 -17.42 7.35 1.02
N LEU A 94 -18.19 7.58 -0.05
CA LEU A 94 -17.87 8.59 -1.06
C LEU A 94 -17.78 10.00 -0.46
N ASN A 95 -18.69 10.34 0.45
CA ASN A 95 -18.65 11.63 1.12
C ASN A 95 -17.41 11.80 1.97
N PHE A 96 -17.04 10.80 2.78
CA PHE A 96 -15.81 10.83 3.56
C PHE A 96 -14.57 10.99 2.65
N ALA A 97 -14.51 10.24 1.56
CA ALA A 97 -13.40 10.31 0.62
C ALA A 97 -13.28 11.69 -0.06
N LYS A 98 -14.41 12.30 -0.48
CA LYS A 98 -14.45 13.62 -1.10
C LYS A 98 -14.00 14.76 -0.18
N VAL A 99 -14.28 14.64 1.12
CA VAL A 99 -13.87 15.65 2.12
C VAL A 99 -12.53 15.30 2.79
N PHE A 100 -11.80 14.37 2.22
CA PHE A 100 -10.48 13.91 2.68
C PHE A 100 -10.45 13.42 4.14
N LYS A 101 -11.54 12.85 4.62
CA LYS A 101 -11.61 12.17 5.91
C LYS A 101 -11.06 10.75 5.79
N TYR A 102 -9.75 10.66 5.89
CA TYR A 102 -9.01 9.42 5.63
C TYR A 102 -9.41 8.31 6.60
N GLU A 103 -9.39 8.59 7.90
CA GLU A 103 -9.66 7.61 8.96
C GLU A 103 -11.08 7.07 8.85
N GLU A 104 -12.07 7.94 8.63
CA GLU A 104 -13.48 7.55 8.45
C GLU A 104 -13.67 6.76 7.15
N SER A 105 -12.96 7.11 6.08
CA SER A 105 -13.02 6.36 4.81
C SER A 105 -12.48 4.94 4.97
N VAL A 106 -11.34 4.78 5.64
CA VAL A 106 -10.74 3.46 5.89
C VAL A 106 -11.62 2.64 6.84
N ALA A 107 -12.17 3.26 7.89
CA ALA A 107 -13.08 2.60 8.82
C ALA A 107 -14.40 2.18 8.15
N ALA A 108 -14.98 3.04 7.30
CA ALA A 108 -16.19 2.72 6.54
C ALA A 108 -15.94 1.56 5.55
N LEU A 109 -14.83 1.61 4.82
CA LEU A 109 -14.41 0.53 3.93
C LEU A 109 -14.19 -0.78 4.69
N SER A 110 -13.62 -0.72 5.90
CA SER A 110 -13.45 -1.87 6.80
C SER A 110 -14.80 -2.48 7.20
N ALA A 111 -15.73 -1.66 7.62
CA ALA A 111 -17.06 -2.11 8.03
C ALA A 111 -17.84 -2.73 6.86
N MET A 112 -17.72 -2.18 5.65
CA MET A 112 -18.40 -2.67 4.45
C MET A 112 -17.76 -3.94 3.87
N SER A 113 -16.44 -4.10 3.97
CA SER A 113 -15.71 -5.25 3.39
C SER A 113 -15.48 -6.40 4.36
N GLY A 114 -15.63 -6.16 5.67
CA GLY A 114 -15.24 -7.11 6.72
C GLY A 114 -13.73 -7.27 6.90
N VAL A 115 -12.91 -6.49 6.18
CA VAL A 115 -11.44 -6.51 6.29
C VAL A 115 -11.01 -5.60 7.45
N ARG A 116 -10.06 -6.05 8.28
CA ARG A 116 -9.57 -5.26 9.41
C ARG A 116 -9.00 -3.91 8.97
N VAL A 117 -9.27 -2.87 9.75
CA VAL A 117 -8.89 -1.47 9.46
C VAL A 117 -7.37 -1.31 9.26
N GLU A 118 -6.55 -2.01 10.04
CA GLU A 118 -5.08 -1.95 9.91
C GLU A 118 -4.60 -2.56 8.58
N THR A 119 -5.30 -3.60 8.11
CA THR A 119 -4.99 -4.24 6.83
C THR A 119 -5.35 -3.30 5.67
N LEU A 120 -6.54 -2.70 5.71
CA LEU A 120 -6.96 -1.72 4.70
C LEU A 120 -6.08 -0.48 4.71
N HIS A 121 -5.74 0.03 5.90
CA HIS A 121 -4.82 1.15 6.02
C HIS A 121 -3.48 0.85 5.32
N ARG A 122 -2.88 -0.32 5.56
CA ARG A 122 -1.66 -0.76 4.90
C ARG A 122 -1.81 -0.86 3.37
N LEU A 123 -2.94 -1.39 2.91
CA LEU A 123 -3.23 -1.55 1.48
C LEU A 123 -3.42 -0.19 0.79
N ILE A 124 -4.14 0.73 1.44
CA ILE A 124 -4.43 2.05 0.89
C ILE A 124 -3.21 2.98 0.99
N SER A 125 -2.39 2.87 2.04
CA SER A 125 -1.17 3.69 2.22
C SER A 125 -0.02 3.26 1.32
N GLY A 126 -0.11 2.12 0.64
CA GLY A 126 0.90 1.64 -0.30
C GLY A 126 0.98 2.49 -1.57
N ASP A 127 2.08 2.36 -2.31
CA ASP A 127 2.33 3.14 -3.53
C ASP A 127 1.53 2.69 -4.75
N ARG A 128 0.75 1.60 -4.65
CA ARG A 128 0.01 0.99 -5.76
C ARG A 128 -1.50 1.21 -5.61
N ASP A 129 -2.18 1.44 -6.75
CA ASP A 129 -3.64 1.59 -6.80
C ASP A 129 -4.39 0.25 -6.84
N ASP A 130 -3.71 -0.82 -7.30
CA ASP A 130 -4.34 -2.14 -7.47
C ASP A 130 -5.12 -2.63 -6.25
N PRO A 131 -4.62 -2.49 -4.99
CA PRO A 131 -5.37 -2.94 -3.82
C PRO A 131 -6.71 -2.21 -3.65
N ILE A 132 -6.76 -0.92 -3.99
CA ILE A 132 -7.99 -0.11 -3.90
C ILE A 132 -8.98 -0.55 -4.99
N LEU A 133 -8.47 -0.80 -6.20
CA LEU A 133 -9.28 -1.30 -7.32
C LEU A 133 -9.88 -2.66 -7.00
N VAL A 134 -9.07 -3.58 -6.46
CA VAL A 134 -9.51 -4.93 -6.07
C VAL A 134 -10.55 -4.84 -4.95
N ALA A 135 -10.30 -4.06 -3.90
CA ALA A 135 -11.24 -3.87 -2.81
C ALA A 135 -12.56 -3.29 -3.31
N GLY A 136 -12.50 -2.24 -4.13
CA GLY A 136 -13.69 -1.61 -4.73
C GLY A 136 -14.51 -2.58 -5.56
N LYS A 137 -13.87 -3.38 -6.42
CA LYS A 137 -14.54 -4.41 -7.23
C LYS A 137 -15.17 -5.51 -6.37
N THR A 138 -14.48 -5.96 -5.32
CA THR A 138 -14.96 -7.04 -4.43
C THR A 138 -16.21 -6.62 -3.68
N ILE A 139 -16.34 -5.34 -3.30
CA ILE A 139 -17.49 -4.82 -2.55
C ILE A 139 -18.57 -4.26 -3.50
N GLY A 140 -18.26 -4.18 -4.79
CA GLY A 140 -19.20 -3.66 -5.80
C GLY A 140 -19.33 -2.14 -5.78
N LEU A 141 -18.25 -1.40 -5.42
CA LEU A 141 -18.26 0.06 -5.44
C LEU A 141 -18.32 0.61 -6.87
N GLU A 142 -19.03 1.71 -7.03
CA GLU A 142 -19.03 2.48 -8.27
C GLU A 142 -17.66 3.13 -8.53
N TRP A 143 -17.32 3.32 -9.79
CA TRP A 143 -16.05 3.94 -10.18
C TRP A 143 -15.81 5.31 -9.54
N ALA A 144 -16.87 6.11 -9.36
CA ALA A 144 -16.77 7.41 -8.69
C ALA A 144 -16.21 7.31 -7.27
N THR A 145 -16.62 6.29 -6.53
CA THR A 145 -16.14 6.02 -5.16
C THR A 145 -14.72 5.50 -5.15
N VAL A 146 -14.39 4.56 -6.03
CA VAL A 146 -13.03 4.04 -6.18
C VAL A 146 -12.05 5.16 -6.54
N ARG A 147 -12.41 6.02 -7.49
CA ARG A 147 -11.62 7.19 -7.86
C ARG A 147 -11.40 8.15 -6.67
N ALA A 148 -12.46 8.39 -5.88
CA ALA A 148 -12.35 9.25 -4.70
C ALA A 148 -11.39 8.67 -3.65
N LEU A 149 -11.39 7.35 -3.45
CA LEU A 149 -10.43 6.65 -2.57
C LEU A 149 -8.99 6.75 -3.08
N ILE A 150 -8.77 6.65 -4.38
CA ILE A 150 -7.44 6.86 -4.99
C ILE A 150 -6.98 8.30 -4.74
N MET A 151 -7.85 9.28 -4.98
CA MET A 151 -7.54 10.70 -4.74
C MET A 151 -7.28 10.99 -3.26
N LEU A 152 -8.05 10.37 -2.35
CA LEU A 152 -7.85 10.47 -0.91
C LEU A 152 -6.44 10.01 -0.50
N ARG A 153 -5.93 8.94 -1.10
CA ARG A 153 -4.58 8.43 -0.88
C ARG A 153 -3.51 9.45 -1.27
N LEU A 154 -3.71 10.12 -2.40
CA LEU A 154 -2.76 11.11 -2.92
C LEU A 154 -2.70 12.38 -2.07
N GLY A 155 -3.70 12.61 -1.20
CA GLY A 155 -3.80 13.78 -0.31
C GLY A 155 -4.16 15.08 -1.06
N PRO A 156 -4.61 16.10 -0.32
CA PRO A 156 -5.07 17.37 -0.93
C PRO A 156 -3.97 18.17 -1.62
N ASN A 157 -2.69 17.90 -1.34
CA ASN A 157 -1.55 18.64 -1.91
C ASN A 157 -1.00 18.04 -3.21
N ARG A 158 -1.56 16.95 -3.72
CA ARG A 158 -1.17 16.33 -4.99
C ARG A 158 -2.29 16.41 -6.03
N THR A 159 -2.90 17.56 -6.20
CA THR A 159 -3.53 17.91 -7.46
C THR A 159 -2.42 18.26 -8.45
N ALA A 160 -1.62 17.27 -8.82
CA ALA A 160 -0.73 17.37 -9.95
C ALA A 160 -1.51 16.94 -11.18
N ALA A 161 -1.51 17.81 -12.16
CA ALA A 161 -1.75 17.67 -13.59
C ALA A 161 -2.65 16.51 -14.07
N PRO A 162 -3.61 16.76 -14.93
CA PRO A 162 -4.32 15.71 -15.66
C PRO A 162 -3.28 15.02 -16.56
N ALA A 163 -2.77 13.87 -16.10
CA ALA A 163 -2.10 12.95 -16.98
C ALA A 163 -3.21 12.37 -17.88
N ASP A 164 -3.10 12.64 -19.16
CA ASP A 164 -3.89 12.11 -20.24
C ASP A 164 -4.12 10.62 -20.09
N ILE A 165 -5.29 10.25 -19.61
CA ILE A 165 -5.82 8.91 -19.81
C ILE A 165 -6.50 8.98 -21.18
N GLU A 166 -5.69 8.95 -22.24
CA GLU A 166 -6.20 8.54 -23.54
C GLU A 166 -6.71 7.11 -23.41
N VAL A 167 -8.02 7.01 -23.32
CA VAL A 167 -8.74 5.76 -23.57
C VAL A 167 -8.42 5.38 -25.01
N ARG A 168 -7.52 4.44 -25.18
CA ARG A 168 -7.37 3.71 -26.43
C ARG A 168 -8.62 2.84 -26.58
N ALA A 169 -9.61 3.38 -27.26
CA ALA A 169 -10.65 2.61 -27.91
C ALA A 169 -10.02 2.01 -29.18
N ASP A 170 -9.86 0.70 -29.19
CA ASP A 170 -9.95 -0.19 -30.36
C ASP A 170 -10.18 -1.62 -29.86
#